data_1ebda73e91a73b7a3578150f5a20d021
#
_entry.id   1ebda73e91a73b7a3578150f5a20d021
#
_cell.length_a   1.000
_cell.length_b   1.000
_cell.length_c   1.000
_cell.angle_alpha   90.00
_cell.angle_beta   90.00
_cell.angle_gamma   90.00
#
_symmetry.space_group_name_H-M   'P 1'
#
loop_
_entity.id
_entity.type
_entity.pdbx_description
1 polymer ?
#
loop_
_entity_poly.entity_id
_entity_poly.type
_entity_poly.pdbx_seq_one_letter_code
_entity_poly.pdbx_strand_id
1 'polypeptide(L)'
;MSEKIDAGIVTSHPSETRAVIALLKDARNKSFSLFTGAVGMLEGHRCAVIESGMGSSRAFIAAKQLLPVFHPALIVDFGVAAGVRSDLVPGDVVIAQKVVDVAPLIEAWKQNDPFFLSPPRLTIEPPLKELTAAIQPDVANEIKKWQGVKTGVIASADFFLRSSIVRNELGRRGVDAFCYESFAVAKAAAEAATPWLSLRGISDTGGEDALARFHRSLNKALTCARDALSQMVGYWFRNA
;
A
#
# COMPACT_ATOMS: atom_id res chain seq x y z
N MET A 1 24.43 -19.83 -3.13
CA MET A 1 23.12 -20.19 -2.53
C MET A 1 22.32 -18.88 -2.41
N SER A 2 21.12 -18.81 -2.97
CA SER A 2 20.25 -17.63 -2.80
C SER A 2 19.85 -17.53 -1.33
N GLU A 3 19.95 -16.34 -0.77
CA GLU A 3 19.56 -16.08 0.62
C GLU A 3 18.03 -16.16 0.70
N LYS A 4 17.48 -17.14 1.43
CA LYS A 4 16.03 -17.30 1.57
C LYS A 4 15.47 -16.14 2.38
N ILE A 5 14.41 -15.52 1.90
CA ILE A 5 13.66 -14.42 2.54
C ILE A 5 12.25 -14.91 2.81
N ASP A 6 11.72 -14.63 4.01
CA ASP A 6 10.36 -14.98 4.37
C ASP A 6 9.37 -13.95 3.84
N ALA A 7 9.67 -12.64 4.01
CA ALA A 7 8.83 -11.57 3.49
C ALA A 7 9.62 -10.56 2.64
N GLY A 8 9.06 -10.22 1.47
CA GLY A 8 9.50 -9.11 0.63
C GLY A 8 8.63 -7.88 0.88
N ILE A 9 9.21 -6.75 1.23
CA ILE A 9 8.50 -5.51 1.52
C ILE A 9 8.83 -4.48 0.46
N VAL A 10 7.82 -3.96 -0.23
CA VAL A 10 7.96 -2.90 -1.24
C VAL A 10 7.50 -1.59 -0.63
N THR A 11 8.33 -0.57 -0.73
CA THR A 11 8.06 0.81 -0.31
C THR A 11 8.27 1.75 -1.48
N SER A 12 7.61 2.90 -1.51
CA SER A 12 7.72 3.85 -2.62
C SER A 12 8.47 5.13 -2.29
N HIS A 13 8.49 5.52 -1.04
CA HIS A 13 9.10 6.78 -0.59
C HIS A 13 10.26 6.53 0.38
N PRO A 14 11.37 7.31 0.31
CA PRO A 14 12.51 7.14 1.22
C PRO A 14 12.15 7.14 2.71
N SER A 15 11.12 7.90 3.11
CA SER A 15 10.66 7.91 4.51
C SER A 15 9.98 6.59 4.91
N GLU A 16 9.26 5.96 3.99
CA GLU A 16 8.65 4.62 4.19
C GLU A 16 9.74 3.57 4.33
N THR A 17 10.72 3.60 3.42
CA THR A 17 11.88 2.70 3.46
C THR A 17 12.62 2.80 4.78
N ARG A 18 12.94 4.02 5.22
CA ARG A 18 13.59 4.26 6.52
C ARG A 18 12.76 3.76 7.70
N ALA A 19 11.44 3.96 7.66
CA ALA A 19 10.54 3.50 8.72
C ALA A 19 10.57 1.97 8.86
N VAL A 20 10.61 1.24 7.73
CA VAL A 20 10.71 -0.24 7.75
C VAL A 20 12.11 -0.70 8.15
N ILE A 21 13.16 -0.11 7.59
CA ILE A 21 14.55 -0.47 7.93
C ILE A 21 14.81 -0.28 9.43
N ALA A 22 14.23 0.73 10.07
CA ALA A 22 14.35 0.97 11.50
C ALA A 22 13.74 -0.14 12.39
N LEU A 23 12.88 -1.01 11.84
CA LEU A 23 12.35 -2.20 12.52
C LEU A 23 13.28 -3.41 12.40
N LEU A 24 14.14 -3.42 11.39
CA LEU A 24 14.96 -4.60 11.10
C LEU A 24 16.12 -4.71 12.09
N LYS A 25 16.22 -5.85 12.74
CA LYS A 25 17.45 -6.25 13.45
C LYS A 25 18.48 -6.72 12.41
N ASP A 26 19.75 -6.44 12.67
CA ASP A 26 20.89 -6.81 11.79
C ASP A 26 20.72 -6.33 10.34
N ALA A 27 20.14 -5.14 10.18
CA ALA A 27 19.87 -4.55 8.88
C ALA A 27 21.17 -4.32 8.08
N ARG A 28 21.17 -4.77 6.83
CA ARG A 28 22.28 -4.56 5.88
C ARG A 28 21.75 -3.99 4.58
N ASN A 29 22.40 -2.96 4.08
CA ASN A 29 22.05 -2.41 2.77
C ASN A 29 22.18 -3.47 1.67
N LYS A 30 21.25 -3.46 0.73
CA LYS A 30 21.20 -4.37 -0.40
C LYS A 30 20.88 -3.61 -1.68
N SER A 31 21.64 -3.90 -2.74
CA SER A 31 21.30 -3.43 -4.09
C SER A 31 20.48 -4.51 -4.82
N PHE A 32 19.44 -4.08 -5.51
CA PHE A 32 18.50 -4.90 -6.27
C PHE A 32 18.50 -4.44 -7.73
N SER A 33 19.55 -4.67 -8.47
CA SER A 33 19.67 -4.22 -9.88
C SER A 33 19.33 -2.73 -10.07
N LEU A 34 18.04 -2.39 -10.22
CA LEU A 34 17.56 -1.02 -10.46
C LEU A 34 17.21 -0.25 -9.18
N PHE A 35 17.18 -0.90 -8.03
CA PHE A 35 16.68 -0.35 -6.78
C PHE A 35 17.63 -0.61 -5.62
N THR A 36 17.43 0.12 -4.56
CA THR A 36 18.16 -0.04 -3.30
C THR A 36 17.21 -0.45 -2.18
N GLY A 37 17.75 -0.95 -1.10
CA GLY A 37 16.98 -1.32 0.09
C GLY A 37 17.85 -1.97 1.14
N ALA A 38 17.28 -2.90 1.88
CA ALA A 38 17.97 -3.61 2.95
C ALA A 38 17.44 -5.03 3.12
N VAL A 39 18.23 -5.87 3.76
CA VAL A 39 17.80 -7.16 4.32
C VAL A 39 18.08 -7.17 5.81
N GLY A 40 17.23 -7.85 6.59
CA GLY A 40 17.38 -7.96 8.04
C GLY A 40 16.28 -8.83 8.63
N MET A 41 16.16 -8.81 9.95
CA MET A 41 15.19 -9.63 10.69
C MET A 41 14.06 -8.75 11.25
N LEU A 42 12.80 -9.10 10.97
CA LEU A 42 11.61 -8.51 11.56
C LEU A 42 10.78 -9.60 12.24
N GLU A 43 10.51 -9.45 13.54
CA GLU A 43 9.76 -10.43 14.35
C GLU A 43 10.30 -11.88 14.24
N GLY A 44 11.62 -12.04 14.07
CA GLY A 44 12.25 -13.34 13.89
C GLY A 44 12.24 -13.89 12.47
N HIS A 45 11.65 -13.15 11.50
CA HIS A 45 11.58 -13.55 10.10
C HIS A 45 12.52 -12.72 9.24
N ARG A 46 13.10 -13.36 8.23
CA ARG A 46 14.04 -12.73 7.33
C ARG A 46 13.30 -11.91 6.28
N CYS A 47 13.54 -10.60 6.26
CA CYS A 47 12.85 -9.67 5.38
C CYS A 47 13.83 -8.99 4.42
N ALA A 48 13.37 -8.76 3.18
CA ALA A 48 14.00 -7.86 2.24
C ALA A 48 13.07 -6.66 2.00
N VAL A 49 13.62 -5.46 2.13
CA VAL A 49 12.92 -4.20 1.84
C VAL A 49 13.51 -3.61 0.57
N ILE A 50 12.65 -3.21 -0.36
CA ILE A 50 13.05 -2.56 -1.63
C ILE A 50 12.34 -1.21 -1.78
N GLU A 51 13.11 -0.15 -2.08
CA GLU A 51 12.58 1.16 -2.39
C GLU A 51 12.32 1.27 -3.90
N SER A 52 11.06 1.30 -4.29
CA SER A 52 10.70 1.38 -5.71
C SER A 52 10.80 2.80 -6.29
N GLY A 53 10.69 3.82 -5.45
CA GLY A 53 10.27 5.15 -5.86
C GLY A 53 8.77 5.20 -6.17
N MET A 54 8.20 6.39 -6.24
CA MET A 54 6.76 6.60 -6.44
C MET A 54 6.30 6.12 -7.83
N GLY A 55 5.07 5.61 -7.86
CA GLY A 55 4.35 5.25 -9.08
C GLY A 55 4.20 3.76 -9.32
N SER A 56 3.09 3.41 -9.95
CA SER A 56 2.62 2.04 -10.18
C SER A 56 3.62 1.19 -10.97
N SER A 57 4.19 1.72 -12.04
CA SER A 57 5.14 0.99 -12.88
C SER A 57 6.43 0.62 -12.14
N ARG A 58 6.98 1.55 -11.35
CA ARG A 58 8.18 1.30 -10.55
C ARG A 58 7.93 0.27 -9.46
N ALA A 59 6.80 0.38 -8.76
CA ALA A 59 6.40 -0.57 -7.72
C ALA A 59 6.20 -1.98 -8.27
N PHE A 60 5.59 -2.11 -9.45
CA PHE A 60 5.46 -3.39 -10.14
C PHE A 60 6.83 -4.03 -10.44
N ILE A 61 7.75 -3.25 -11.02
CA ILE A 61 9.10 -3.74 -11.36
C ILE A 61 9.87 -4.12 -10.08
N ALA A 62 9.77 -3.32 -9.01
CA ALA A 62 10.43 -3.61 -7.74
C ALA A 62 9.94 -4.92 -7.13
N ALA A 63 8.62 -5.15 -7.09
CA ALA A 63 8.05 -6.42 -6.65
C ALA A 63 8.53 -7.59 -7.53
N LYS A 64 8.54 -7.41 -8.85
CA LYS A 64 9.05 -8.41 -9.80
C LYS A 64 10.54 -8.71 -9.62
N GLN A 65 11.34 -7.84 -9.02
CA GLN A 65 12.73 -8.14 -8.69
C GLN A 65 12.88 -8.98 -7.42
N LEU A 66 12.03 -8.77 -6.41
CA LEU A 66 12.06 -9.55 -5.18
C LEU A 66 11.65 -11.01 -5.41
N LEU A 67 10.61 -11.21 -6.18
CA LEU A 67 9.95 -12.51 -6.37
C LEU A 67 10.89 -13.62 -6.88
N PRO A 68 11.59 -13.47 -8.03
CA PRO A 68 12.43 -14.54 -8.57
C PRO A 68 13.77 -14.70 -7.84
N VAL A 69 14.21 -13.67 -7.11
CA VAL A 69 15.50 -13.70 -6.41
C VAL A 69 15.40 -14.40 -5.07
N PHE A 70 14.30 -14.16 -4.34
CA PHE A 70 14.17 -14.62 -2.96
C PHE A 70 13.05 -15.62 -2.74
N HIS A 71 12.10 -15.74 -3.66
CA HIS A 71 10.90 -16.58 -3.50
C HIS A 71 10.24 -16.39 -2.13
N PRO A 72 9.89 -15.14 -1.74
CA PRO A 72 9.33 -14.89 -0.42
C PRO A 72 7.97 -15.58 -0.26
N ALA A 73 7.67 -16.01 0.96
CA ALA A 73 6.37 -16.57 1.30
C ALA A 73 5.26 -15.50 1.36
N LEU A 74 5.65 -14.23 1.51
CA LEU A 74 4.74 -13.09 1.58
C LEU A 74 5.36 -11.87 0.90
N ILE A 75 4.57 -11.15 0.09
CA ILE A 75 4.87 -9.78 -0.35
C ILE A 75 4.02 -8.80 0.44
N VAL A 76 4.66 -7.75 0.97
CA VAL A 76 3.97 -6.65 1.64
C VAL A 76 4.23 -5.35 0.87
N ASP A 77 3.16 -4.71 0.44
CA ASP A 77 3.16 -3.33 0.00
C ASP A 77 2.96 -2.43 1.22
N PHE A 78 3.98 -1.63 1.54
CA PHE A 78 3.99 -0.80 2.74
C PHE A 78 4.17 0.67 2.41
N GLY A 79 3.35 1.53 3.01
CA GLY A 79 3.50 2.97 2.86
C GLY A 79 2.36 3.77 3.47
N VAL A 80 2.16 4.97 2.92
CA VAL A 80 1.07 5.86 3.33
C VAL A 80 0.01 5.98 2.24
N ALA A 81 -1.17 6.47 2.61
CA ALA A 81 -2.30 6.67 1.71
C ALA A 81 -3.15 7.87 2.14
N ALA A 82 -3.91 8.42 1.21
CA ALA A 82 -5.01 9.32 1.52
C ALA A 82 -6.22 8.53 2.00
N GLY A 83 -6.83 8.93 3.12
CA GLY A 83 -8.11 8.39 3.58
C GLY A 83 -9.25 8.90 2.72
N VAL A 84 -10.08 7.99 2.23
CA VAL A 84 -11.29 8.29 1.43
C VAL A 84 -12.53 8.16 2.30
N ARG A 85 -12.62 7.09 3.08
CA ARG A 85 -13.72 6.87 4.03
C ARG A 85 -13.71 7.96 5.12
N SER A 86 -14.88 8.48 5.44
CA SER A 86 -15.03 9.68 6.27
C SER A 86 -14.60 9.54 7.74
N ASP A 87 -14.56 8.30 8.26
CA ASP A 87 -14.14 7.99 9.63
C ASP A 87 -12.62 7.73 9.76
N LEU A 88 -11.87 7.81 8.65
CA LEU A 88 -10.42 7.70 8.67
C LEU A 88 -9.78 9.04 9.03
N VAL A 89 -8.82 9.01 9.94
CA VAL A 89 -8.05 10.16 10.36
C VAL A 89 -6.55 9.90 10.22
N PRO A 90 -5.70 10.94 10.08
CA PRO A 90 -4.26 10.78 10.04
C PRO A 90 -3.72 10.01 11.26
N GLY A 91 -3.01 8.92 10.97
CA GLY A 91 -2.52 7.95 11.96
C GLY A 91 -3.31 6.66 12.03
N ASP A 92 -4.52 6.58 11.47
CA ASP A 92 -5.18 5.29 11.25
C ASP A 92 -4.37 4.46 10.23
N VAL A 93 -4.53 3.15 10.28
CA VAL A 93 -3.93 2.21 9.34
C VAL A 93 -5.02 1.43 8.62
N VAL A 94 -4.90 1.31 7.31
CA VAL A 94 -5.76 0.44 6.50
C VAL A 94 -4.95 -0.74 5.97
N ILE A 95 -5.43 -1.95 6.27
CA ILE A 95 -4.93 -3.19 5.68
C ILE A 95 -5.93 -3.63 4.62
N ALA A 96 -5.47 -3.81 3.39
CA ALA A 96 -6.33 -4.11 2.26
C ALA A 96 -6.96 -5.49 2.36
N GLN A 97 -8.28 -5.56 2.33
CA GLN A 97 -9.02 -6.78 1.95
C GLN A 97 -9.03 -6.93 0.42
N LYS A 98 -9.03 -5.80 -0.27
CA LYS A 98 -9.04 -5.71 -1.73
C LYS A 98 -8.26 -4.48 -2.18
N VAL A 99 -7.58 -4.60 -3.31
CA VAL A 99 -7.02 -3.46 -4.04
C VAL A 99 -7.69 -3.31 -5.39
N VAL A 100 -7.88 -2.07 -5.84
CA VAL A 100 -8.60 -1.73 -7.08
C VAL A 100 -7.75 -0.78 -7.93
N ASP A 101 -7.59 -1.12 -9.21
CA ASP A 101 -6.99 -0.21 -10.19
C ASP A 101 -8.07 0.77 -10.68
N VAL A 102 -7.97 2.02 -10.25
CA VAL A 102 -8.87 3.10 -10.67
C VAL A 102 -8.24 4.04 -11.69
N ALA A 103 -7.05 3.73 -12.20
CA ALA A 103 -6.39 4.55 -13.21
C ALA A 103 -7.26 4.76 -14.46
N PRO A 104 -7.94 3.73 -15.02
CA PRO A 104 -8.83 3.92 -16.16
C PRO A 104 -10.01 4.87 -15.85
N LEU A 105 -10.53 4.81 -14.62
CA LEU A 105 -11.63 5.66 -14.18
C LEU A 105 -11.18 7.12 -14.01
N ILE A 106 -10.04 7.35 -13.38
CA ILE A 106 -9.47 8.70 -13.23
C ILE A 106 -9.19 9.32 -14.60
N GLU A 107 -8.67 8.53 -15.54
CA GLU A 107 -8.38 9.02 -16.89
C GLU A 107 -9.67 9.39 -17.64
N ALA A 108 -10.71 8.56 -17.56
CA ALA A 108 -12.01 8.86 -18.15
C ALA A 108 -12.65 10.13 -17.54
N TRP A 109 -12.48 10.35 -16.23
CA TRP A 109 -12.94 11.57 -15.59
C TRP A 109 -12.17 12.80 -16.05
N LYS A 110 -10.85 12.72 -16.20
CA LYS A 110 -10.02 13.81 -16.75
C LYS A 110 -10.40 14.21 -18.17
N GLN A 111 -10.76 13.26 -19.00
CA GLN A 111 -11.23 13.54 -20.37
C GLN A 111 -12.54 14.33 -20.38
N ASN A 112 -13.42 14.16 -19.39
CA ASN A 112 -14.67 14.90 -19.27
C ASN A 112 -14.50 16.25 -18.56
N ASP A 113 -13.71 16.28 -17.48
CA ASP A 113 -13.43 17.48 -16.68
C ASP A 113 -11.98 17.41 -16.15
N PRO A 114 -11.01 17.99 -16.87
CA PRO A 114 -9.59 17.95 -16.49
C PRO A 114 -9.29 18.57 -15.13
N PHE A 115 -10.14 19.45 -14.65
CA PHE A 115 -9.97 20.15 -13.37
C PHE A 115 -10.82 19.58 -12.23
N PHE A 116 -11.65 18.56 -12.51
CA PHE A 116 -12.54 17.94 -11.53
C PHE A 116 -13.41 18.95 -10.77
N LEU A 117 -13.98 19.94 -11.50
CA LEU A 117 -14.82 20.99 -10.92
C LEU A 117 -16.24 20.51 -10.62
N SER A 118 -16.66 19.40 -11.21
CA SER A 118 -17.97 18.81 -11.01
C SER A 118 -17.87 17.28 -10.80
N PRO A 119 -18.88 16.65 -10.18
CA PRO A 119 -18.93 15.20 -10.11
C PRO A 119 -18.89 14.59 -11.52
N PRO A 120 -18.03 13.59 -11.76
CA PRO A 120 -17.88 13.02 -13.09
C PRO A 120 -19.17 12.34 -13.56
N ARG A 121 -19.54 12.59 -14.81
CA ARG A 121 -20.70 11.99 -15.47
C ARG A 121 -20.22 11.17 -16.66
N LEU A 122 -20.05 9.88 -16.45
CA LEU A 122 -19.68 8.95 -17.52
C LEU A 122 -20.95 8.24 -18.02
N THR A 123 -21.13 8.21 -19.33
CA THR A 123 -22.18 7.39 -19.95
C THR A 123 -21.87 5.91 -19.83
N ILE A 124 -20.56 5.57 -19.91
CA ILE A 124 -20.04 4.22 -19.74
C ILE A 124 -18.82 4.31 -18.85
N GLU A 125 -18.84 3.58 -17.73
CA GLU A 125 -17.67 3.48 -16.85
C GLU A 125 -16.71 2.39 -17.36
N PRO A 126 -15.38 2.65 -17.33
CA PRO A 126 -14.42 1.62 -17.66
C PRO A 126 -14.46 0.50 -16.62
N PRO A 127 -14.25 -0.76 -17.03
CA PRO A 127 -14.17 -1.88 -16.08
C PRO A 127 -12.95 -1.70 -15.17
N LEU A 128 -13.17 -1.85 -13.86
CA LEU A 128 -12.10 -1.81 -12.87
C LEU A 128 -11.52 -3.19 -12.65
N LYS A 129 -10.21 -3.26 -12.45
CA LYS A 129 -9.52 -4.49 -12.04
C LYS A 129 -9.39 -4.53 -10.54
N GLU A 130 -9.72 -5.67 -9.97
CA GLU A 130 -9.68 -5.90 -8.53
C GLU A 130 -8.85 -7.13 -8.20
N LEU A 131 -8.12 -7.08 -7.07
CA LEU A 131 -7.41 -8.20 -6.49
C LEU A 131 -7.76 -8.31 -5.02
N THR A 132 -8.09 -9.52 -4.57
CA THR A 132 -8.39 -9.82 -3.17
C THR A 132 -7.11 -10.23 -2.46
N ALA A 133 -6.85 -9.66 -1.29
CA ALA A 133 -5.71 -9.99 -0.47
C ALA A 133 -5.83 -11.38 0.16
N ALA A 134 -4.71 -12.01 0.45
CA ALA A 134 -4.64 -13.34 1.07
C ALA A 134 -4.95 -13.31 2.58
N ILE A 135 -5.84 -12.42 3.03
CA ILE A 135 -6.21 -12.30 4.44
C ILE A 135 -7.25 -13.37 4.78
N GLN A 136 -6.86 -14.35 5.59
CA GLN A 136 -7.79 -15.32 6.12
C GLN A 136 -8.80 -14.67 7.08
N PRO A 137 -10.01 -15.23 7.27
CA PRO A 137 -11.03 -14.63 8.14
C PRO A 137 -10.61 -14.46 9.61
N ASP A 138 -9.80 -15.37 10.14
CA ASP A 138 -9.22 -15.28 11.47
C ASP A 138 -8.22 -14.14 11.61
N VAL A 139 -7.35 -13.94 10.60
CA VAL A 139 -6.45 -12.80 10.50
C VAL A 139 -7.22 -11.50 10.45
N ALA A 140 -8.28 -11.42 9.63
CA ALA A 140 -9.14 -10.25 9.56
C ALA A 140 -9.83 -9.94 10.90
N ASN A 141 -10.23 -10.97 11.66
CA ASN A 141 -10.83 -10.82 12.98
C ASN A 141 -9.82 -10.38 14.04
N GLU A 142 -8.57 -10.82 13.93
CA GLU A 142 -7.49 -10.36 14.81
C GLU A 142 -7.16 -8.88 14.56
N ILE A 143 -7.04 -8.48 13.30
CA ILE A 143 -6.78 -7.07 12.91
C ILE A 143 -7.82 -6.12 13.52
N LYS A 144 -9.10 -6.52 13.59
CA LYS A 144 -10.16 -5.70 14.19
C LYS A 144 -9.95 -5.35 15.66
N LYS A 145 -9.11 -6.10 16.37
CA LYS A 145 -8.77 -5.84 17.77
C LYS A 145 -7.63 -4.82 17.91
N TRP A 146 -6.91 -4.51 16.83
CA TRP A 146 -5.78 -3.59 16.88
C TRP A 146 -6.26 -2.15 16.84
N GLN A 147 -5.80 -1.37 17.81
CA GLN A 147 -6.21 0.03 17.92
C GLN A 147 -5.75 0.85 16.70
N GLY A 148 -6.68 1.58 16.10
CA GLY A 148 -6.41 2.44 14.94
C GLY A 148 -6.14 1.68 13.63
N VAL A 149 -6.30 0.35 13.63
CA VAL A 149 -6.15 -0.48 12.41
C VAL A 149 -7.51 -0.92 11.91
N LYS A 150 -7.73 -0.76 10.62
CA LYS A 150 -8.99 -1.09 9.94
C LYS A 150 -8.68 -1.93 8.70
N THR A 151 -9.62 -2.76 8.30
CA THR A 151 -9.56 -3.42 6.99
C THR A 151 -10.43 -2.67 5.99
N GLY A 152 -10.05 -2.72 4.70
CA GLY A 152 -10.83 -2.01 3.69
C GLY A 152 -10.37 -2.20 2.26
N VAL A 153 -10.92 -1.39 1.38
CA VAL A 153 -10.59 -1.34 -0.05
C VAL A 153 -9.60 -0.22 -0.31
N ILE A 154 -8.43 -0.54 -0.87
CA ILE A 154 -7.43 0.45 -1.27
C ILE A 154 -7.46 0.60 -2.79
N ALA A 155 -7.77 1.80 -3.28
CA ALA A 155 -7.68 2.12 -4.69
C ALA A 155 -6.30 2.66 -5.06
N SER A 156 -5.88 2.42 -6.30
CA SER A 156 -4.59 2.88 -6.81
C SER A 156 -4.68 3.52 -8.19
N ALA A 157 -3.99 4.64 -8.35
CA ALA A 157 -3.66 5.26 -9.63
C ALA A 157 -2.50 6.24 -9.45
N ASP A 158 -1.73 6.53 -10.49
CA ASP A 158 -0.67 7.55 -10.49
C ASP A 158 -1.30 8.96 -10.52
N PHE A 159 -1.94 9.32 -9.42
CA PHE A 159 -2.71 10.54 -9.26
C PHE A 159 -2.66 11.02 -7.80
N PHE A 160 -2.32 12.28 -7.58
CA PHE A 160 -2.37 12.85 -6.23
C PHE A 160 -3.79 13.34 -5.91
N LEU A 161 -4.43 12.77 -4.88
CA LEU A 161 -5.83 13.01 -4.54
C LEU A 161 -6.04 14.39 -3.89
N ARG A 162 -6.03 15.44 -4.72
CA ARG A 162 -6.26 16.84 -4.29
C ARG A 162 -7.71 17.31 -4.40
N SER A 163 -8.57 16.53 -5.05
CA SER A 163 -9.97 16.91 -5.27
C SER A 163 -10.87 16.21 -4.28
N SER A 164 -11.61 16.99 -3.49
CA SER A 164 -12.67 16.48 -2.62
C SER A 164 -13.81 15.82 -3.43
N ILE A 165 -14.05 16.28 -4.66
CA ILE A 165 -15.02 15.69 -5.58
C ILE A 165 -14.60 14.27 -5.95
N VAL A 166 -13.36 14.10 -6.41
CA VAL A 166 -12.81 12.77 -6.76
C VAL A 166 -12.81 11.85 -5.54
N ARG A 167 -12.37 12.35 -4.38
CA ARG A 167 -12.41 11.59 -3.13
C ARG A 167 -13.82 11.08 -2.80
N ASN A 168 -14.81 11.97 -2.83
CA ASN A 168 -16.19 11.62 -2.51
C ASN A 168 -16.75 10.60 -3.51
N GLU A 169 -16.38 10.71 -4.77
CA GLU A 169 -16.81 9.80 -5.82
C GLU A 169 -16.19 8.40 -5.66
N LEU A 170 -14.91 8.32 -5.28
CA LEU A 170 -14.26 7.06 -4.90
C LEU A 170 -14.93 6.45 -3.66
N GLY A 171 -15.25 7.28 -2.66
CA GLY A 171 -15.96 6.82 -1.45
C GLY A 171 -17.33 6.22 -1.74
N ARG A 172 -18.11 6.80 -2.67
CA ARG A 172 -19.40 6.23 -3.12
C ARG A 172 -19.24 4.85 -3.77
N ARG A 173 -18.06 4.54 -4.30
CA ARG A 173 -17.71 3.23 -4.87
C ARG A 173 -17.11 2.25 -3.85
N GLY A 174 -17.17 2.59 -2.57
CA GLY A 174 -16.70 1.73 -1.50
C GLY A 174 -15.18 1.72 -1.32
N VAL A 175 -14.46 2.72 -1.86
CA VAL A 175 -13.04 2.88 -1.60
C VAL A 175 -12.83 3.47 -0.20
N ASP A 176 -11.93 2.88 0.58
CA ASP A 176 -11.59 3.35 1.92
C ASP A 176 -10.32 4.21 1.94
N ALA A 177 -9.31 3.86 1.15
CA ALA A 177 -8.05 4.59 1.06
C ALA A 177 -7.54 4.62 -0.39
N PHE A 178 -6.64 5.57 -0.67
CA PHE A 178 -6.10 5.79 -2.02
C PHE A 178 -4.58 5.99 -1.98
N CYS A 179 -3.84 5.27 -2.82
CA CYS A 179 -2.40 5.41 -3.00
C CYS A 179 -2.01 5.22 -4.48
N TYR A 180 -0.70 5.21 -4.78
CA TYR A 180 -0.24 5.02 -6.16
C TYR A 180 0.04 3.56 -6.51
N GLU A 181 0.46 2.72 -5.57
CA GLU A 181 1.23 1.50 -5.86
C GLU A 181 0.53 0.18 -5.51
N SER A 182 -0.43 0.18 -4.58
CA SER A 182 -0.94 -1.07 -3.98
C SER A 182 -1.42 -2.09 -5.00
N PHE A 183 -2.16 -1.67 -6.03
CA PHE A 183 -2.60 -2.58 -7.08
C PHE A 183 -1.43 -3.17 -7.88
N ALA A 184 -0.41 -2.36 -8.16
CA ALA A 184 0.74 -2.77 -8.95
C ALA A 184 1.59 -3.83 -8.22
N VAL A 185 1.83 -3.65 -6.93
CA VAL A 185 2.54 -4.64 -6.09
C VAL A 185 1.73 -5.92 -5.96
N ALA A 186 0.43 -5.82 -5.66
CA ALA A 186 -0.47 -6.96 -5.57
C ALA A 186 -0.53 -7.76 -6.88
N LYS A 187 -0.58 -7.06 -8.03
CA LYS A 187 -0.56 -7.68 -9.36
C LYS A 187 0.73 -8.46 -9.59
N ALA A 188 1.89 -7.88 -9.27
CA ALA A 188 3.17 -8.58 -9.42
C ALA A 188 3.24 -9.85 -8.58
N ALA A 189 2.74 -9.81 -7.34
CA ALA A 189 2.69 -10.96 -6.44
C ALA A 189 1.68 -12.02 -6.93
N ALA A 190 0.48 -11.62 -7.35
CA ALA A 190 -0.53 -12.52 -7.90
C ALA A 190 -0.06 -13.26 -9.15
N GLU A 191 0.64 -12.58 -10.07
CA GLU A 191 1.25 -13.20 -11.24
C GLU A 191 2.32 -14.26 -10.91
N ALA A 192 2.91 -14.16 -9.71
CA ALA A 192 3.88 -15.14 -9.18
C ALA A 192 3.25 -16.16 -8.23
N ALA A 193 1.92 -16.16 -8.09
CA ALA A 193 1.17 -16.97 -7.12
C ALA A 193 1.71 -16.83 -5.68
N THR A 194 2.25 -15.66 -5.33
CA THR A 194 2.77 -15.36 -3.98
C THR A 194 1.70 -14.61 -3.18
N PRO A 195 1.42 -15.02 -1.94
CA PRO A 195 0.54 -14.27 -1.04
C PRO A 195 1.01 -12.82 -0.88
N TRP A 196 0.07 -11.91 -0.77
CA TRP A 196 0.39 -10.49 -0.61
C TRP A 196 -0.54 -9.78 0.37
N LEU A 197 -0.04 -8.71 0.95
CA LEU A 197 -0.75 -7.76 1.79
C LEU A 197 -0.41 -6.34 1.33
N SER A 198 -1.37 -5.40 1.48
CA SER A 198 -1.09 -3.98 1.39
C SER A 198 -1.49 -3.31 2.70
N LEU A 199 -0.57 -2.55 3.28
CA LEU A 199 -0.71 -1.90 4.57
C LEU A 199 -0.35 -0.41 4.43
N ARG A 200 -1.31 0.47 4.69
CA ARG A 200 -1.17 1.91 4.48
C ARG A 200 -1.53 2.71 5.73
N GLY A 201 -0.60 3.53 6.21
CA GLY A 201 -0.89 4.57 7.20
C GLY A 201 -1.60 5.75 6.56
N ILE A 202 -2.63 6.27 7.18
CA ILE A 202 -3.36 7.43 6.65
C ILE A 202 -2.59 8.70 6.97
N SER A 203 -2.07 9.36 5.93
CA SER A 203 -1.31 10.62 6.03
C SER A 203 -2.17 11.86 5.91
N ASP A 204 -3.24 11.75 5.14
CA ASP A 204 -4.19 12.84 4.86
C ASP A 204 -5.56 12.25 4.51
N THR A 205 -6.53 13.10 4.24
CA THR A 205 -7.89 12.67 3.88
C THR A 205 -8.30 13.11 2.47
N GLY A 206 -7.32 13.31 1.59
CA GLY A 206 -7.58 13.83 0.25
C GLY A 206 -8.16 15.25 0.24
N GLY A 207 -8.45 15.79 -0.95
CA GLY A 207 -9.02 17.12 -1.13
C GLY A 207 -7.96 18.21 -1.23
N GLU A 208 -8.41 19.44 -1.20
CA GLU A 208 -7.64 20.65 -1.56
C GLU A 208 -6.43 20.86 -0.62
N ASP A 209 -6.57 20.51 0.65
CA ASP A 209 -5.54 20.64 1.68
C ASP A 209 -4.64 19.40 1.83
N ALA A 210 -4.80 18.39 0.97
CA ALA A 210 -4.13 17.09 1.11
C ALA A 210 -2.62 17.20 1.29
N LEU A 211 -1.95 18.06 0.51
CA LEU A 211 -0.49 18.23 0.59
C LEU A 211 -0.03 18.77 1.96
N ALA A 212 -0.73 19.77 2.48
CA ALA A 212 -0.40 20.36 3.78
C ALA A 212 -0.64 19.36 4.93
N ARG A 213 -1.71 18.56 4.84
CA ARG A 213 -2.01 17.49 5.80
C ARG A 213 -0.98 16.36 5.72
N PHE A 214 -0.63 15.92 4.52
CA PHE A 214 0.40 14.94 4.27
C PHE A 214 1.70 15.30 5.01
N HIS A 215 2.24 16.50 4.79
CA HIS A 215 3.48 16.93 5.43
C HIS A 215 3.40 16.96 6.97
N ARG A 216 2.26 17.40 7.52
CA ARG A 216 2.07 17.45 8.98
C ARG A 216 1.94 16.09 9.63
N SER A 217 1.36 15.11 8.93
CA SER A 217 0.95 13.83 9.51
C SER A 217 1.78 12.65 9.05
N LEU A 218 2.70 12.82 8.09
CA LEU A 218 3.50 11.75 7.51
C LEU A 218 4.20 10.89 8.58
N ASN A 219 4.89 11.55 9.52
CA ASN A 219 5.62 10.82 10.56
C ASN A 219 4.67 10.01 11.47
N LYS A 220 3.51 10.58 11.82
CA LYS A 220 2.51 9.86 12.62
C LYS A 220 1.97 8.65 11.86
N ALA A 221 1.59 8.84 10.59
CA ALA A 221 1.08 7.78 9.73
C ALA A 221 2.09 6.63 9.58
N LEU A 222 3.37 6.98 9.34
CA LEU A 222 4.45 6.00 9.22
C LEU A 222 4.72 5.26 10.54
N THR A 223 4.65 5.94 11.68
CA THR A 223 4.83 5.28 12.99
C THR A 223 3.73 4.26 13.23
N CYS A 224 2.46 4.63 13.05
CA CYS A 224 1.34 3.70 13.24
C CYS A 224 1.37 2.54 12.23
N ALA A 225 1.69 2.84 10.96
CA ALA A 225 1.81 1.80 9.92
C ALA A 225 2.95 0.82 10.22
N ARG A 226 4.10 1.31 10.68
CA ARG A 226 5.26 0.52 11.08
C ARG A 226 4.91 -0.45 12.22
N ASP A 227 4.21 0.04 13.24
CA ASP A 227 3.82 -0.77 14.39
C ASP A 227 2.82 -1.87 13.95
N ALA A 228 1.89 -1.54 13.06
CA ALA A 228 0.97 -2.50 12.46
C ALA A 228 1.70 -3.52 11.56
N LEU A 229 2.74 -3.10 10.83
CA LEU A 229 3.56 -4.00 10.01
C LEU A 229 4.26 -5.06 10.88
N SER A 230 4.89 -4.64 11.99
CA SER A 230 5.55 -5.55 12.93
C SER A 230 4.56 -6.58 13.45
N GLN A 231 3.40 -6.13 13.96
CA GLN A 231 2.35 -7.03 14.44
C GLN A 231 1.86 -7.98 13.34
N MET A 232 1.66 -7.48 12.10
CA MET A 232 1.16 -8.28 10.98
C MET A 232 2.16 -9.35 10.55
N VAL A 233 3.44 -9.03 10.41
CA VAL A 233 4.47 -10.01 10.04
C VAL A 233 4.59 -11.08 11.11
N GLY A 234 4.67 -10.71 12.38
CA GLY A 234 4.70 -11.66 13.49
C GLY A 234 3.46 -12.53 13.57
N TYR A 235 2.26 -11.98 13.33
CA TYR A 235 1.02 -12.75 13.32
C TYR A 235 0.94 -13.70 12.13
N TRP A 236 1.25 -13.21 10.93
CA TRP A 236 1.21 -13.99 9.69
C TRP A 236 2.01 -15.29 9.81
N PHE A 237 3.27 -15.19 10.17
CA PHE A 237 4.16 -16.36 10.19
C PHE A 237 3.96 -17.30 11.39
N ARG A 238 3.22 -16.87 12.42
CA ARG A 238 2.80 -17.81 13.49
C ARG A 238 1.58 -18.65 13.11
N ASN A 239 0.80 -18.22 12.09
CA ASN A 239 -0.50 -18.81 11.76
C ASN A 239 -0.62 -19.25 10.29
N ALA A 240 0.48 -19.16 9.50
CA ALA A 240 0.58 -19.59 8.11
C ALA A 240 0.87 -21.09 7.97
#